data_d8ce5d69efe25a63c40aa5a65fcb0549
#
_entry.id   d8ce5d69efe25a63c40aa5a65fcb0549
#
_cell.length_a   1.000
_cell.length_b   1.000
_cell.length_c   1.000
_cell.angle_alpha   90.00
_cell.angle_beta   90.00
_cell.angle_gamma   90.00
#
_symmetry.space_group_name_H-M   'P 1'
#
loop_
_entity.id
_entity.type
_entity.pdbx_description
1 polymer ?
#
loop_
_entity_poly.entity_id
_entity_poly.type
_entity_poly.pdbx_seq_one_letter_code
_entity_poly.pdbx_strand_id
1 'polypeptide(L)'
;MFGPGVYLPDPTEGIVAVKDLPAPQCVPYSRNQPHTPCPRCDQLASRHKAGQRTLHDLGDLSTGHPVDLLVTYSSHYCAPCQKYFNIDLSDVAPPGSHYTHRVIDMAVRLVVEDSMPYRPASWHLWRDHRVFVPFATLQNWVEAGGKKAQGHMSGAFLDWALETFSGYVAAD
;
A
#
# COMPACT_ATOMS: atom_id res chain seq x y z
N MET A 1 6.48 13.00 40.26
CA MET A 1 6.86 14.29 39.67
C MET A 1 7.23 14.06 38.23
N PHE A 2 6.39 14.47 37.30
CA PHE A 2 6.73 14.43 35.87
C PHE A 2 7.59 15.69 35.62
N GLY A 3 8.82 15.52 35.15
CA GLY A 3 9.67 16.63 34.77
C GLY A 3 9.00 17.45 33.64
N PRO A 4 9.42 18.70 33.42
CA PRO A 4 8.91 19.51 32.34
C PRO A 4 9.21 18.76 31.03
N GLY A 5 8.18 18.16 30.41
CA GLY A 5 8.30 17.55 29.10
C GLY A 5 8.76 18.60 28.11
N VAL A 6 9.78 18.31 27.34
CA VAL A 6 10.15 19.14 26.19
C VAL A 6 8.93 19.14 25.28
N TYR A 7 8.22 20.27 25.20
CA TYR A 7 7.13 20.44 24.25
C TYR A 7 7.75 20.47 22.85
N LEU A 8 7.64 19.35 22.16
CA LEU A 8 7.94 19.33 20.73
C LEU A 8 6.72 19.91 20.02
N PRO A 9 6.91 20.87 19.10
CA PRO A 9 5.80 21.42 18.32
C PRO A 9 5.09 20.27 17.59
N ASP A 10 3.76 20.28 17.60
CA ASP A 10 2.96 19.31 16.87
C ASP A 10 3.29 19.41 15.37
N PRO A 11 3.84 18.37 14.73
CA PRO A 11 4.17 18.42 13.31
C PRO A 11 2.92 18.56 12.41
N THR A 12 1.71 18.51 12.98
CA THR A 12 0.44 18.74 12.28
C THR A 12 -0.03 20.19 12.40
N GLU A 13 0.61 21.00 13.23
CA GLU A 13 0.21 22.38 13.43
C GLU A 13 0.26 23.17 12.11
N GLY A 14 -0.84 23.83 11.77
CA GLY A 14 -1.00 24.57 10.51
C GLY A 14 -1.42 23.73 9.30
N ILE A 15 -1.47 22.40 9.40
CA ILE A 15 -1.92 21.53 8.32
C ILE A 15 -3.44 21.32 8.43
N VAL A 16 -4.20 22.07 7.64
CA VAL A 16 -5.67 22.00 7.62
C VAL A 16 -6.23 21.41 6.32
N ALA A 17 -5.42 21.28 5.29
CA ALA A 17 -5.79 20.68 4.00
C ALA A 17 -4.62 19.95 3.37
N VAL A 18 -4.91 19.07 2.41
CA VAL A 18 -3.87 18.29 1.69
C VAL A 18 -2.80 19.19 1.04
N LYS A 19 -3.20 20.35 0.53
CA LYS A 19 -2.28 21.33 -0.08
C LYS A 19 -1.27 21.93 0.91
N ASP A 20 -1.54 21.81 2.22
CA ASP A 20 -0.67 22.33 3.28
C ASP A 20 0.40 21.31 3.70
N LEU A 21 0.35 20.08 3.14
CA LEU A 21 1.40 19.10 3.36
C LEU A 21 2.73 19.61 2.81
N PRO A 22 3.83 19.40 3.54
CA PRO A 22 5.15 19.76 3.03
C PRO A 22 5.50 18.91 1.80
N ALA A 23 6.52 19.34 1.05
CA ALA A 23 7.02 18.58 -0.09
C ALA A 23 7.46 17.16 0.35
N PRO A 24 7.16 16.12 -0.43
CA PRO A 24 7.51 14.75 -0.06
C PRO A 24 9.03 14.55 -0.03
N GLN A 25 9.48 13.74 0.91
CA GLN A 25 10.84 13.21 0.93
C GLN A 25 10.95 12.07 -0.06
N CYS A 26 11.87 12.19 -1.02
CA CYS A 26 12.11 11.14 -2.00
C CYS A 26 13.12 10.13 -1.45
N VAL A 27 12.68 8.90 -1.23
CA VAL A 27 13.53 7.79 -0.78
C VAL A 27 13.86 6.90 -1.97
N PRO A 28 15.13 6.77 -2.35
CA PRO A 28 15.53 5.91 -3.45
C PRO A 28 15.34 4.43 -3.10
N TYR A 29 14.69 3.70 -4.00
CA TYR A 29 14.55 2.25 -3.91
C TYR A 29 14.97 1.62 -5.24
N SER A 30 15.93 0.72 -5.22
CA SER A 30 16.46 0.13 -6.46
C SER A 30 16.28 -1.37 -6.50
N ARG A 31 15.62 -1.82 -7.57
CA ARG A 31 15.55 -3.24 -7.96
C ARG A 31 15.98 -3.37 -9.42
N ASN A 32 17.24 -3.04 -9.66
CA ASN A 32 17.82 -3.01 -11.00
C ASN A 32 18.85 -4.14 -11.12
N GLN A 33 18.47 -5.23 -11.80
CA GLN A 33 19.31 -6.42 -11.97
C GLN A 33 19.78 -6.54 -13.43
N PRO A 34 21.03 -6.99 -13.67
CA PRO A 34 21.53 -7.22 -15.02
C PRO A 34 20.84 -8.40 -15.71
N HIS A 35 20.50 -9.43 -14.93
CA HIS A 35 19.81 -10.64 -15.40
C HIS A 35 18.73 -11.06 -14.40
N THR A 36 17.65 -11.65 -14.91
CA THR A 36 16.60 -12.24 -14.09
C THR A 36 15.92 -13.39 -14.84
N PRO A 37 15.44 -14.45 -14.14
CA PRO A 37 14.68 -15.52 -14.80
C PRO A 37 13.41 -14.99 -15.44
N CYS A 38 13.10 -15.49 -16.61
CA CYS A 38 11.83 -15.18 -17.30
C CYS A 38 10.66 -15.87 -16.57
N PRO A 39 9.60 -15.14 -16.17
CA PRO A 39 8.48 -15.74 -15.45
C PRO A 39 7.68 -16.77 -16.26
N ARG A 40 7.97 -16.93 -17.57
CA ARG A 40 7.27 -17.85 -18.45
C ARG A 40 8.04 -19.13 -18.76
N CYS A 41 9.36 -19.06 -18.93
CA CYS A 41 10.19 -20.19 -19.36
C CYS A 41 11.41 -20.42 -18.49
N ASP A 42 11.57 -19.65 -17.43
CA ASP A 42 12.66 -19.68 -16.44
C ASP A 42 14.07 -19.47 -17.03
N GLN A 43 14.18 -19.17 -18.33
CA GLN A 43 15.45 -18.83 -18.97
C GLN A 43 15.94 -17.46 -18.51
N LEU A 44 17.26 -17.35 -18.30
CA LEU A 44 17.88 -16.12 -17.86
C LEU A 44 17.76 -15.04 -18.95
N ALA A 45 17.05 -13.96 -18.64
CA ALA A 45 16.83 -12.83 -19.53
C ALA A 45 17.75 -11.66 -19.16
N SER A 46 18.32 -11.02 -20.17
CA SER A 46 19.18 -9.85 -19.99
C SER A 46 18.37 -8.58 -19.85
N ARG A 47 18.93 -7.63 -19.07
CA ARG A 47 18.34 -6.29 -18.94
C ARG A 47 18.32 -5.58 -20.29
N HIS A 48 17.13 -5.10 -20.67
CA HIS A 48 16.94 -4.28 -21.87
C HIS A 48 17.06 -2.78 -21.54
N LYS A 49 16.36 -2.33 -20.48
CA LYS A 49 16.38 -0.94 -20.03
C LYS A 49 16.11 -0.83 -18.52
N ALA A 50 16.41 0.32 -17.94
CA ALA A 50 15.93 0.72 -16.63
C ALA A 50 14.69 1.60 -16.78
N GLY A 51 13.72 1.43 -15.88
CA GLY A 51 12.56 2.28 -15.71
C GLY A 51 12.58 2.92 -14.33
N GLN A 52 11.77 3.97 -14.18
CA GLN A 52 11.61 4.66 -12.91
C GLN A 52 10.13 4.95 -12.68
N ARG A 53 9.67 4.82 -11.45
CA ARG A 53 8.32 5.21 -11.04
C ARG A 53 8.33 5.68 -9.59
N THR A 54 7.37 6.53 -9.25
CA THR A 54 7.15 6.97 -7.88
C THR A 54 6.01 6.17 -7.27
N LEU A 55 6.20 5.77 -6.00
CA LEU A 55 5.17 5.17 -5.16
C LEU A 55 5.00 6.00 -3.91
N HIS A 56 3.76 6.38 -3.60
CA HIS A 56 3.43 7.04 -2.34
C HIS A 56 3.48 6.02 -1.20
N ASP A 57 4.24 6.34 -0.15
CA ASP A 57 4.35 5.53 1.06
C ASP A 57 3.79 6.29 2.28
N LEU A 58 3.69 5.60 3.41
CA LEU A 58 3.37 6.26 4.69
C LEU A 58 4.45 7.30 4.99
N GLY A 59 4.01 8.49 5.35
CA GLY A 59 4.92 9.59 5.68
C GLY A 59 5.71 9.35 6.96
N ASP A 60 6.73 10.15 7.14
CA ASP A 60 7.54 10.16 8.35
C ASP A 60 6.88 11.05 9.41
N LEU A 61 6.34 10.43 10.45
CA LEU A 61 5.67 11.13 11.55
C LEU A 61 6.64 11.98 12.38
N SER A 62 7.93 11.63 12.39
CA SER A 62 8.94 12.38 13.14
C SER A 62 9.29 13.71 12.48
N THR A 63 9.25 13.78 11.16
CA THR A 63 9.53 14.97 10.38
C THR A 63 8.27 15.66 9.85
N GLY A 64 7.12 14.97 9.90
CA GLY A 64 5.84 15.44 9.36
C GLY A 64 5.76 15.46 7.83
N HIS A 65 6.76 14.94 7.11
CA HIS A 65 6.80 14.93 5.66
C HIS A 65 6.10 13.71 5.05
N PRO A 66 5.39 13.88 3.91
CA PRO A 66 5.05 12.78 3.01
C PRO A 66 6.31 12.05 2.54
N VAL A 67 6.19 10.77 2.20
CA VAL A 67 7.30 9.96 1.67
C VAL A 67 6.92 9.39 0.31
N ASP A 68 7.79 9.62 -0.66
CA ASP A 68 7.70 9.06 -1.99
C ASP A 68 8.88 8.12 -2.24
N LEU A 69 8.60 6.85 -2.53
CA LEU A 69 9.63 5.92 -2.98
C LEU A 69 9.92 6.13 -4.46
N LEU A 70 11.15 6.54 -4.77
CA LEU A 70 11.62 6.65 -6.14
C LEU A 70 12.18 5.30 -6.59
N VAL A 71 11.31 4.48 -7.18
CA VAL A 71 11.62 3.10 -7.54
C VAL A 71 12.30 3.03 -8.90
N THR A 72 13.58 2.63 -8.92
CA THR A 72 14.31 2.30 -10.15
C THR A 72 14.26 0.79 -10.36
N TYR A 73 13.76 0.34 -11.51
CA TYR A 73 13.57 -1.06 -11.82
C TYR A 73 14.12 -1.43 -13.21
N SER A 74 14.45 -2.70 -13.41
CA SER A 74 14.90 -3.20 -14.70
C SER A 74 13.78 -3.84 -15.50
N SER A 75 13.77 -3.57 -16.81
CA SER A 75 12.98 -4.28 -17.81
C SER A 75 13.88 -5.23 -18.59
N HIS A 76 13.43 -6.45 -18.83
CA HIS A 76 14.19 -7.54 -19.41
C HIS A 76 13.54 -8.01 -20.71
N TYR A 77 14.36 -8.56 -21.60
CA TYR A 77 13.90 -9.21 -22.82
C TYR A 77 14.27 -10.69 -22.78
N CYS A 78 13.27 -11.54 -22.93
CA CYS A 78 13.46 -12.98 -23.07
C CYS A 78 13.45 -13.37 -24.55
N ALA A 79 14.61 -13.77 -25.07
CA ALA A 79 14.76 -14.14 -26.47
C ALA A 79 13.94 -15.40 -26.85
N PRO A 80 13.90 -16.49 -26.06
CA PRO A 80 13.08 -17.66 -26.37
C PRO A 80 11.58 -17.36 -26.41
N CYS A 81 11.09 -16.52 -25.49
CA CYS A 81 9.66 -16.12 -25.44
C CYS A 81 9.32 -14.93 -26.32
N GLN A 82 10.32 -14.21 -26.83
CA GLN A 82 10.18 -12.96 -27.59
C GLN A 82 9.32 -11.92 -26.87
N LYS A 83 9.47 -11.80 -25.53
CA LYS A 83 8.66 -10.92 -24.70
C LYS A 83 9.51 -10.08 -23.75
N TYR A 84 9.01 -8.86 -23.54
CA TYR A 84 9.51 -7.97 -22.49
C TYR A 84 8.74 -8.20 -21.19
N PHE A 85 9.41 -8.07 -20.08
CA PHE A 85 8.81 -8.07 -18.74
C PHE A 85 9.65 -7.21 -17.80
N ASN A 86 9.00 -6.69 -16.77
CA ASN A 86 9.68 -5.95 -15.73
C ASN A 86 10.03 -6.88 -14.58
N ILE A 87 11.08 -6.52 -13.83
CA ILE A 87 11.37 -7.19 -12.57
C ILE A 87 10.16 -7.08 -11.64
N ASP A 88 9.93 -8.11 -10.85
CA ASP A 88 8.82 -8.16 -9.90
C ASP A 88 9.01 -7.14 -8.77
N LEU A 89 7.97 -6.37 -8.49
CA LEU A 89 7.85 -5.39 -7.41
C LEU A 89 6.60 -5.65 -6.57
N SER A 90 6.01 -6.84 -6.71
CA SER A 90 4.74 -7.19 -6.04
C SER A 90 4.85 -7.22 -4.51
N ASP A 91 6.05 -7.32 -3.95
CA ASP A 91 6.34 -7.21 -2.52
C ASP A 91 6.30 -5.75 -2.00
N VAL A 92 6.47 -4.77 -2.87
CA VAL A 92 6.44 -3.34 -2.52
C VAL A 92 5.06 -2.74 -2.75
N ALA A 93 4.47 -3.01 -3.91
CA ALA A 93 3.17 -2.46 -4.30
C ALA A 93 2.44 -3.41 -5.26
N PRO A 94 1.11 -3.42 -5.26
CA PRO A 94 0.33 -4.17 -6.24
C PRO A 94 0.63 -3.70 -7.68
N PRO A 95 0.49 -4.57 -8.67
CA PRO A 95 0.65 -4.19 -10.07
C PRO A 95 -0.23 -3.00 -10.45
N GLY A 96 0.37 -1.96 -11.05
CA GLY A 96 -0.34 -0.74 -11.47
C GLY A 96 -0.69 0.23 -10.34
N SER A 97 -0.46 -0.10 -9.09
CA SER A 97 -0.71 0.81 -7.95
C SER A 97 0.31 1.95 -7.90
N HIS A 98 -0.15 3.14 -7.51
CA HIS A 98 0.71 4.27 -7.15
C HIS A 98 1.04 4.32 -5.65
N TYR A 99 0.53 3.37 -4.87
CA TYR A 99 0.68 3.29 -3.43
C TYR A 99 1.36 1.98 -3.03
N THR A 100 2.16 2.03 -1.97
CA THR A 100 2.77 0.82 -1.38
C THR A 100 1.71 -0.05 -0.69
N HIS A 101 2.04 -1.32 -0.45
CA HIS A 101 1.19 -2.20 0.38
C HIS A 101 0.94 -1.59 1.75
N ARG A 102 1.93 -0.94 2.37
CA ARG A 102 1.80 -0.31 3.69
C ARG A 102 0.67 0.72 3.74
N VAL A 103 0.54 1.54 2.69
CA VAL A 103 -0.55 2.52 2.59
C VAL A 103 -1.89 1.83 2.40
N ILE A 104 -1.95 0.81 1.53
CA ILE A 104 -3.18 0.07 1.26
C ILE A 104 -3.67 -0.66 2.51
N ASP A 105 -2.76 -1.35 3.19
CA ASP A 105 -3.08 -2.11 4.42
C ASP A 105 -3.55 -1.18 5.54
N MET A 106 -2.89 -0.03 5.73
CA MET A 106 -3.32 0.99 6.70
C MET A 106 -4.70 1.52 6.34
N ALA A 107 -4.95 1.85 5.07
CA ALA A 107 -6.22 2.37 4.60
C ALA A 107 -7.38 1.37 4.81
N VAL A 108 -7.14 0.09 4.48
CA VAL A 108 -8.12 -0.98 4.68
C VAL A 108 -8.38 -1.21 6.16
N ARG A 109 -7.34 -1.19 7.01
CA ARG A 109 -7.47 -1.33 8.46
C ARG A 109 -8.36 -0.25 9.06
N LEU A 110 -8.12 1.02 8.74
CA LEU A 110 -8.94 2.14 9.23
C LEU A 110 -10.43 1.96 8.92
N VAL A 111 -10.76 1.40 7.76
CA VAL A 111 -12.17 1.21 7.37
C VAL A 111 -12.75 -0.07 7.97
N VAL A 112 -12.02 -1.19 7.90
CA VAL A 112 -12.57 -2.51 8.25
C VAL A 112 -12.45 -2.80 9.75
N GLU A 113 -11.29 -2.50 10.36
CA GLU A 113 -11.04 -2.80 11.78
C GLU A 113 -11.55 -1.66 12.67
N ASP A 114 -11.26 -0.39 12.28
CA ASP A 114 -11.62 0.79 13.09
C ASP A 114 -13.01 1.34 12.72
N SER A 115 -13.73 0.70 11.79
CA SER A 115 -15.08 1.07 11.33
C SER A 115 -15.19 2.52 10.87
N MET A 116 -14.09 3.09 10.33
CA MET A 116 -14.04 4.48 9.90
C MET A 116 -14.69 4.64 8.52
N PRO A 117 -15.61 5.59 8.33
CA PRO A 117 -16.16 5.88 7.01
C PRO A 117 -15.07 6.33 6.02
N TYR A 118 -15.22 6.08 4.72
CA TYR A 118 -14.20 6.34 3.70
C TYR A 118 -13.65 7.77 3.69
N ARG A 119 -14.50 8.78 3.85
CA ARG A 119 -14.04 10.18 3.87
C ARG A 119 -13.22 10.54 5.11
N PRO A 120 -13.67 10.24 6.34
CA PRO A 120 -12.84 10.36 7.54
C PRO A 120 -11.53 9.57 7.45
N ALA A 121 -11.54 8.34 6.93
CA ALA A 121 -10.34 7.55 6.73
C ALA A 121 -9.34 8.22 5.76
N SER A 122 -9.83 8.81 4.67
CA SER A 122 -9.00 9.60 3.76
C SER A 122 -8.37 10.81 4.46
N TRP A 123 -9.12 11.51 5.32
CA TRP A 123 -8.60 12.63 6.12
C TRP A 123 -7.58 12.19 7.17
N HIS A 124 -7.82 11.05 7.81
CA HIS A 124 -6.89 10.48 8.78
C HIS A 124 -5.55 10.15 8.13
N LEU A 125 -5.56 9.54 6.93
CA LEU A 125 -4.35 9.19 6.20
C LEU A 125 -3.46 10.41 5.92
N TRP A 126 -3.99 11.52 5.43
CA TRP A 126 -3.13 12.66 5.14
C TRP A 126 -2.74 13.47 6.39
N ARG A 127 -3.58 13.54 7.43
CA ARG A 127 -3.26 14.27 8.67
C ARG A 127 -2.28 13.51 9.54
N ASP A 128 -2.53 12.22 9.74
CA ASP A 128 -1.81 11.43 10.74
C ASP A 128 -0.73 10.53 10.13
N HIS A 129 -0.83 10.22 8.84
CA HIS A 129 0.14 9.39 8.11
C HIS A 129 0.80 10.09 6.93
N ARG A 130 0.53 11.38 6.70
CA ARG A 130 1.14 12.19 5.65
C ARG A 130 1.05 11.61 4.23
N VAL A 131 0.03 10.83 3.95
CA VAL A 131 -0.25 10.29 2.61
C VAL A 131 -1.69 10.56 2.23
N PHE A 132 -1.90 11.24 1.11
CA PHE A 132 -3.25 11.48 0.62
C PHE A 132 -3.72 10.33 -0.26
N VAL A 133 -4.84 9.72 0.13
CA VAL A 133 -5.56 8.72 -0.66
C VAL A 133 -6.99 9.20 -0.88
N PRO A 134 -7.43 9.41 -2.12
CA PRO A 134 -8.81 9.77 -2.40
C PRO A 134 -9.79 8.71 -1.85
N PHE A 135 -10.92 9.16 -1.27
CA PHE A 135 -11.89 8.25 -0.66
C PHE A 135 -12.44 7.19 -1.64
N ALA A 136 -12.57 7.54 -2.93
CA ALA A 136 -12.99 6.59 -3.96
C ALA A 136 -11.94 5.47 -4.18
N THR A 137 -10.65 5.78 -4.06
CA THR A 137 -9.58 4.79 -4.11
C THR A 137 -9.63 3.86 -2.91
N LEU A 138 -9.85 4.40 -1.72
CA LEU A 138 -10.06 3.62 -0.49
C LEU A 138 -11.24 2.65 -0.66
N GLN A 139 -12.38 3.17 -1.13
CA GLN A 139 -13.57 2.36 -1.37
C GLN A 139 -13.26 1.20 -2.32
N ASN A 140 -12.58 1.46 -3.44
CA ASN A 140 -12.20 0.42 -4.39
C ASN A 140 -11.32 -0.65 -3.75
N TRP A 141 -10.38 -0.30 -2.88
CA TRP A 141 -9.52 -1.27 -2.20
C TRP A 141 -10.30 -2.15 -1.23
N VAL A 142 -11.17 -1.56 -0.41
CA VAL A 142 -12.00 -2.29 0.54
C VAL A 142 -12.97 -3.22 -0.18
N GLU A 143 -13.63 -2.75 -1.24
CA GLU A 143 -14.55 -3.57 -2.03
C GLU A 143 -13.84 -4.72 -2.76
N ALA A 144 -12.65 -4.46 -3.32
CA ALA A 144 -11.82 -5.49 -3.95
C ALA A 144 -11.37 -6.55 -2.93
N GLY A 145 -10.97 -6.12 -1.73
CA GLY A 145 -10.63 -6.99 -0.61
C GLY A 145 -11.83 -7.85 -0.17
N GLY A 146 -13.01 -7.24 -0.03
CA GLY A 146 -14.24 -7.93 0.32
C GLY A 146 -14.66 -8.98 -0.72
N LYS A 147 -14.59 -8.64 -2.01
CA LYS A 147 -14.85 -9.60 -3.11
C LYS A 147 -13.87 -10.76 -3.11
N LYS A 148 -12.59 -10.50 -2.84
CA LYS A 148 -11.57 -11.54 -2.73
C LYS A 148 -11.84 -12.45 -1.52
N ALA A 149 -12.16 -11.88 -0.36
CA ALA A 149 -12.53 -12.64 0.84
C ALA A 149 -13.76 -13.51 0.60
N GLN A 150 -14.79 -12.95 -0.04
CA GLN A 150 -16.01 -13.71 -0.42
C GLN A 150 -15.69 -14.90 -1.34
N GLY A 151 -14.76 -14.76 -2.28
CA GLY A 151 -14.33 -15.86 -3.14
C GLY A 151 -13.58 -16.98 -2.38
N HIS A 152 -12.96 -16.66 -1.25
CA HIS A 152 -12.33 -17.64 -0.36
C HIS A 152 -13.29 -18.27 0.65
N MET A 153 -14.47 -17.70 0.88
CA MET A 153 -15.54 -18.29 1.68
C MET A 153 -16.28 -19.34 0.84
N SER A 154 -15.55 -20.34 0.34
CA SER A 154 -16.13 -21.52 -0.31
C SER A 154 -16.96 -22.31 0.68
N GLY A 155 -17.91 -23.13 0.17
CA GLY A 155 -18.81 -23.93 1.00
C GLY A 155 -18.11 -24.69 2.14
N ALA A 156 -16.92 -25.26 1.86
CA ALA A 156 -16.12 -25.98 2.88
C ALA A 156 -15.69 -25.10 4.07
N PHE A 157 -15.41 -23.81 3.86
CA PHE A 157 -15.11 -22.89 4.97
C PHE A 157 -16.38 -22.56 5.78
N LEU A 158 -17.50 -22.34 5.09
CA LEU A 158 -18.79 -22.08 5.76
C LEU A 158 -19.26 -23.31 6.54
N ASP A 159 -19.11 -24.51 5.99
CA ASP A 159 -19.42 -25.75 6.65
C ASP A 159 -18.58 -25.91 7.92
N TRP A 160 -17.26 -25.73 7.84
CA TRP A 160 -16.38 -25.75 9.01
C TRP A 160 -16.73 -24.66 10.04
N ALA A 161 -17.02 -23.43 9.59
CA ALA A 161 -17.39 -22.34 10.49
C ALA A 161 -18.73 -22.62 11.19
N LEU A 162 -19.70 -23.24 10.49
CA LEU A 162 -20.98 -23.65 11.07
C LEU A 162 -20.85 -24.80 12.07
N GLU A 163 -19.94 -25.75 11.84
CA GLU A 163 -19.65 -26.84 12.80
C GLU A 163 -19.06 -26.31 14.11
N THR A 164 -18.28 -25.24 14.06
CA THR A 164 -17.64 -24.62 15.24
C THR A 164 -18.46 -23.50 15.85
N PHE A 165 -19.60 -23.13 15.23
CA PHE A 165 -20.42 -22.00 15.63
C PHE A 165 -21.17 -22.26 16.95
N SER A 166 -20.94 -21.43 17.95
CA SER A 166 -21.54 -21.52 19.27
C SER A 166 -23.03 -21.18 19.36
N GLY A 167 -23.65 -20.76 18.25
CA GLY A 167 -25.06 -20.44 18.15
C GLY A 167 -25.48 -19.02 18.53
N TYR A 168 -24.52 -18.11 18.75
CA TYR A 168 -24.81 -16.71 19.05
C TYR A 168 -24.31 -15.80 17.93
N VAL A 169 -25.23 -15.07 17.28
CA VAL A 169 -24.94 -13.92 16.42
C VAL A 169 -25.51 -12.71 17.12
N ALA A 170 -24.67 -11.79 17.56
CA ALA A 170 -25.12 -10.46 17.95
C ALA A 170 -25.27 -9.65 16.66
N ALA A 171 -26.49 -9.25 16.34
CA ALA A 171 -26.77 -8.24 15.34
C ALA A 171 -27.08 -6.95 16.09
N ASP A 172 -26.22 -5.94 15.94
CA ASP A 172 -26.49 -4.55 16.33
C ASP A 172 -27.29 -3.84 15.25
#